data_bf479c2f0f36bd0ccf246e55a296eb79
#
_entry.id   bf479c2f0f36bd0ccf246e55a296eb79
#
_cell.length_a   1.000
_cell.length_b   1.000
_cell.length_c   1.000
_cell.angle_alpha   90.00
_cell.angle_beta   90.00
_cell.angle_gamma   90.00
#
_symmetry.space_group_name_H-M   'P 1'
#
loop_
_entity.id
_entity.type
_entity.pdbx_description
1 polymer ?
#
loop_
_entity_poly.entity_id
_entity_poly.type
_entity_poly.pdbx_seq_one_letter_code
_entity_poly.pdbx_strand_id
1 'polypeptide(L)'
;ISFNGLGNEGRLGNQLFQYAFIRGMAAKCNFDWMIPESDAPRYDNYGLFDCFELSGCKQTGESNFPTIECRDTLFHQEFFDECGDNTNYSGIYQTEKYFEHIPNDIRKDYTFKKGYLNPCKEFIDSLGGRDNCIFLHVRRGNPNVTGRRGEKWSYQMLQEFHPLCKPDYYLKALKEFPKDKNVIVVSDLIDWCKRQEWLQGDRFHFSDSSYETFGD
;
A
#
# COMPACT_ATOMS: atom_id res chain seq x y z
N ILE A 1 15.82 -17.37 -1.55
CA ILE A 1 15.73 -16.27 -0.58
C ILE A 1 14.31 -16.13 -0.04
N SER A 2 14.11 -15.50 1.12
CA SER A 2 12.78 -15.37 1.75
C SER A 2 12.54 -13.98 2.36
N PHE A 3 11.27 -13.69 2.65
CA PHE A 3 10.85 -12.52 3.43
C PHE A 3 9.81 -12.94 4.47
N ASN A 4 10.26 -13.64 5.53
CA ASN A 4 9.38 -14.23 6.56
C ASN A 4 8.54 -13.16 7.31
N GLY A 5 9.07 -11.94 7.44
CA GLY A 5 8.40 -10.85 8.14
C GLY A 5 7.30 -10.11 7.34
N LEU A 6 7.08 -10.48 6.08
CA LEU A 6 6.09 -9.83 5.23
C LEU A 6 4.69 -9.94 5.85
N GLY A 7 4.00 -8.82 5.99
CA GLY A 7 2.71 -8.73 6.68
C GLY A 7 2.81 -8.50 8.20
N ASN A 8 4.00 -8.58 8.80
CA ASN A 8 4.20 -8.27 10.22
C ASN A 8 4.57 -6.79 10.48
N GLU A 9 5.10 -6.11 9.48
CA GLU A 9 5.53 -4.72 9.58
C GLU A 9 4.86 -3.87 8.49
N GLY A 10 4.09 -2.90 8.93
CA GLY A 10 3.37 -2.00 8.05
C GLY A 10 2.13 -2.62 7.39
N ARG A 11 1.32 -1.74 6.79
CA ARG A 11 0.08 -2.12 6.13
C ARG A 11 0.31 -2.45 4.66
N LEU A 12 -0.78 -2.60 3.90
CA LEU A 12 -0.75 -3.05 2.50
C LEU A 12 0.28 -2.31 1.64
N GLY A 13 0.41 -0.98 1.77
CA GLY A 13 1.40 -0.21 1.04
C GLY A 13 2.85 -0.64 1.32
N ASN A 14 3.19 -0.92 2.59
CA ASN A 14 4.51 -1.47 2.94
C ASN A 14 4.68 -2.89 2.42
N GLN A 15 3.65 -3.71 2.51
CA GLN A 15 3.66 -5.09 2.00
C GLN A 15 3.92 -5.14 0.49
N LEU A 16 3.37 -4.19 -0.26
CA LEU A 16 3.65 -4.05 -1.69
C LEU A 16 5.15 -3.79 -1.96
N PHE A 17 5.77 -2.89 -1.21
CA PHE A 17 7.21 -2.65 -1.34
C PHE A 17 8.04 -3.87 -0.92
N GLN A 18 7.71 -4.53 0.16
CA GLN A 18 8.40 -5.74 0.64
C GLN A 18 8.31 -6.90 -0.37
N TYR A 19 7.12 -7.13 -0.93
CA TYR A 19 6.92 -8.10 -2.00
C TYR A 19 7.73 -7.76 -3.26
N ALA A 20 7.65 -6.51 -3.70
CA ALA A 20 8.37 -6.06 -4.89
C ALA A 20 9.90 -6.14 -4.69
N PHE A 21 10.39 -5.84 -3.47
CA PHE A 21 11.79 -5.99 -3.10
C PHE A 21 12.25 -7.45 -3.26
N ILE A 22 11.61 -8.41 -2.58
CA ILE A 22 12.04 -9.81 -2.63
C ILE A 22 11.95 -10.39 -4.05
N ARG A 23 10.92 -10.00 -4.80
CA ARG A 23 10.72 -10.36 -6.21
C ARG A 23 11.82 -9.79 -7.09
N GLY A 24 12.21 -8.52 -6.88
CA GLY A 24 13.30 -7.85 -7.59
C GLY A 24 14.66 -8.46 -7.27
N MET A 25 14.95 -8.70 -5.99
CA MET A 25 16.18 -9.38 -5.56
C MET A 25 16.32 -10.77 -6.20
N ALA A 26 15.27 -11.57 -6.13
CA ALA A 26 15.25 -12.89 -6.76
C ALA A 26 15.52 -12.85 -8.26
N ALA A 27 14.89 -11.91 -8.98
CA ALA A 27 15.10 -11.75 -10.41
C ALA A 27 16.51 -11.29 -10.74
N LYS A 28 17.10 -10.37 -9.96
CA LYS A 28 18.43 -9.84 -10.17
C LYS A 28 19.52 -10.87 -9.91
N CYS A 29 19.36 -11.65 -8.85
CA CYS A 29 20.36 -12.63 -8.39
C CYS A 29 20.11 -14.05 -8.93
N ASN A 30 19.03 -14.24 -9.69
CA ASN A 30 18.59 -15.54 -10.22
C ASN A 30 18.39 -16.61 -9.14
N PHE A 31 17.68 -16.24 -8.07
CA PHE A 31 17.32 -17.14 -6.97
C PHE A 31 15.83 -17.45 -6.96
N ASP A 32 15.48 -18.61 -6.43
CA ASP A 32 14.11 -18.89 -5.99
C ASP A 32 13.77 -18.07 -4.76
N TRP A 33 12.51 -17.77 -4.58
CA TRP A 33 12.05 -16.95 -3.46
C TRP A 33 10.70 -17.39 -2.90
N MET A 34 10.50 -17.09 -1.63
CA MET A 34 9.25 -17.39 -0.91
C MET A 34 8.83 -16.26 0.02
N ILE A 35 7.54 -16.19 0.25
CA ILE A 35 6.89 -15.31 1.24
C ILE A 35 5.93 -16.13 2.10
N PRO A 36 5.49 -15.63 3.26
CA PRO A 36 4.51 -16.34 4.10
C PRO A 36 3.23 -16.70 3.34
N GLU A 37 2.57 -17.76 3.78
CA GLU A 37 1.29 -18.22 3.25
C GLU A 37 0.18 -17.18 3.46
N SER A 38 -0.86 -17.23 2.64
CA SER A 38 -1.96 -16.26 2.65
C SER A 38 -2.75 -16.24 3.96
N ASP A 39 -2.78 -17.36 4.69
CA ASP A 39 -3.45 -17.55 5.98
C ASP A 39 -2.50 -17.46 7.17
N ALA A 40 -1.22 -17.15 6.93
CA ALA A 40 -0.25 -16.99 7.99
C ALA A 40 -0.69 -15.90 8.97
N PRO A 41 -0.67 -16.18 10.30
CA PRO A 41 -1.04 -15.16 11.29
C PRO A 41 -0.06 -13.99 11.24
N ARG A 42 -0.61 -12.76 11.13
CA ARG A 42 0.16 -11.53 11.07
C ARG A 42 -0.46 -10.49 12.01
N TYR A 43 0.36 -9.62 12.54
CA TYR A 43 -0.09 -8.56 13.44
C TYR A 43 -0.85 -7.47 12.71
N ASP A 44 -0.38 -7.14 11.51
CA ASP A 44 -1.04 -6.19 10.61
C ASP A 44 -1.85 -6.98 9.57
N ASN A 45 -2.70 -6.27 8.84
CA ASN A 45 -3.51 -6.88 7.79
C ASN A 45 -2.63 -7.40 6.64
N TYR A 46 -2.59 -8.71 6.44
CA TYR A 46 -1.84 -9.34 5.35
C TYR A 46 -2.72 -9.41 4.10
N GLY A 47 -2.92 -8.25 3.47
CA GLY A 47 -3.89 -8.07 2.38
C GLY A 47 -3.40 -8.37 0.96
N LEU A 48 -2.14 -8.77 0.76
CA LEU A 48 -1.60 -9.00 -0.58
C LEU A 48 -2.39 -10.04 -1.36
N PHE A 49 -2.58 -11.22 -0.78
CA PHE A 49 -3.31 -12.31 -1.44
C PHE A 49 -4.81 -12.05 -1.56
N ASP A 50 -5.36 -11.19 -0.75
CA ASP A 50 -6.77 -10.82 -0.84
C ASP A 50 -7.02 -9.87 -2.00
N CYS A 51 -6.14 -8.89 -2.20
CA CYS A 51 -6.30 -7.84 -3.19
C CYS A 51 -5.82 -8.22 -4.59
N PHE A 52 -4.70 -8.97 -4.68
CA PHE A 52 -3.94 -9.12 -5.92
C PHE A 52 -3.82 -10.57 -6.38
N GLU A 53 -3.61 -10.76 -7.69
CA GLU A 53 -3.42 -12.07 -8.32
C GLU A 53 -2.08 -12.70 -7.96
N LEU A 54 -1.03 -11.92 -7.71
CA LEU A 54 0.33 -12.33 -7.37
C LEU A 54 0.87 -13.47 -8.25
N SER A 55 0.65 -13.37 -9.55
CA SER A 55 0.89 -14.46 -10.53
C SER A 55 2.35 -14.94 -10.59
N GLY A 56 3.30 -14.13 -10.10
CA GLY A 56 4.72 -14.47 -10.00
C GLY A 56 5.08 -15.22 -8.71
N CYS A 57 4.20 -15.24 -7.70
CA CYS A 57 4.44 -15.95 -6.45
C CYS A 57 4.18 -17.45 -6.65
N LYS A 58 5.24 -18.24 -6.73
CA LYS A 58 5.16 -19.68 -6.98
C LYS A 58 5.35 -20.53 -5.73
N GLN A 59 5.93 -19.95 -4.69
CA GLN A 59 6.24 -20.65 -3.47
C GLN A 59 5.89 -19.79 -2.27
N THR A 60 5.18 -20.38 -1.30
CA THR A 60 4.87 -19.77 0.00
C THR A 60 5.43 -20.60 1.11
N GLY A 61 5.71 -19.98 2.25
CA GLY A 61 6.26 -20.59 3.44
C GLY A 61 7.24 -19.67 4.17
N GLU A 62 7.83 -20.18 5.22
CA GLU A 62 8.87 -19.50 6.00
C GLU A 62 10.16 -20.33 6.00
N SER A 63 11.28 -19.66 5.97
CA SER A 63 12.60 -20.27 5.99
C SER A 63 13.24 -20.17 7.37
N ASN A 64 14.27 -20.99 7.61
CA ASN A 64 15.17 -20.86 8.75
C ASN A 64 16.50 -20.18 8.35
N PHE A 65 16.49 -19.39 7.27
CA PHE A 65 17.69 -18.71 6.78
C PHE A 65 18.14 -17.59 7.73
N PRO A 66 19.44 -17.29 7.77
CA PRO A 66 19.95 -16.11 8.44
C PRO A 66 19.26 -14.85 7.94
N THR A 67 18.94 -13.92 8.86
CA THR A 67 18.21 -12.71 8.53
C THR A 67 19.13 -11.51 8.35
N ILE A 68 18.96 -10.82 7.23
CA ILE A 68 19.52 -9.47 6.98
C ILE A 68 18.39 -8.47 7.16
N GLU A 69 18.60 -7.47 8.03
CA GLU A 69 17.61 -6.45 8.37
C GLU A 69 18.01 -5.08 7.82
N CYS A 70 17.06 -4.38 7.18
CA CYS A 70 17.21 -3.00 6.76
C CYS A 70 15.97 -2.18 7.14
N ARG A 71 16.13 -1.21 8.03
CA ARG A 71 15.01 -0.40 8.56
C ARG A 71 14.91 1.00 7.99
N ASP A 72 15.85 1.41 7.19
CA ASP A 72 15.74 2.70 6.50
C ASP A 72 15.01 2.58 5.15
N THR A 73 14.75 3.71 4.52
CA THR A 73 14.04 3.81 3.25
C THR A 73 14.96 4.10 2.06
N LEU A 74 16.27 4.03 2.29
CA LEU A 74 17.26 4.32 1.25
C LEU A 74 17.50 3.10 0.37
N PHE A 75 18.03 3.36 -0.82
CA PHE A 75 18.51 2.30 -1.69
C PHE A 75 19.94 1.93 -1.31
N HIS A 76 20.17 0.64 -1.13
CA HIS A 76 21.46 0.05 -0.79
C HIS A 76 21.89 -0.90 -1.91
N GLN A 77 22.86 -0.48 -2.71
CA GLN A 77 23.37 -1.27 -3.84
C GLN A 77 24.00 -2.59 -3.38
N GLU A 78 24.58 -2.61 -2.19
CA GLU A 78 25.21 -3.79 -1.59
C GLU A 78 24.28 -4.99 -1.46
N PHE A 79 22.95 -4.79 -1.36
CA PHE A 79 22.01 -5.91 -1.39
C PHE A 79 22.05 -6.70 -2.69
N PHE A 80 22.31 -6.04 -3.82
CA PHE A 80 22.50 -6.72 -5.09
C PHE A 80 23.91 -7.30 -5.24
N ASP A 81 24.92 -6.56 -4.78
CA ASP A 81 26.33 -6.91 -4.97
C ASP A 81 26.75 -8.09 -4.09
N GLU A 82 26.15 -8.18 -2.90
CA GLU A 82 26.44 -9.19 -1.87
C GLU A 82 25.29 -10.18 -1.69
N CYS A 83 24.35 -10.25 -2.64
CA CYS A 83 23.18 -11.12 -2.54
C CYS A 83 23.59 -12.58 -2.41
N GLY A 84 23.34 -13.17 -1.25
CA GLY A 84 23.56 -14.58 -0.96
C GLY A 84 22.29 -15.40 -1.10
N ASP A 85 22.43 -16.64 -1.60
CA ASP A 85 21.34 -17.62 -1.48
C ASP A 85 21.11 -17.98 -0.02
N ASN A 86 19.93 -18.57 0.28
CA ASN A 86 19.54 -18.97 1.64
C ASN A 86 19.55 -17.79 2.64
N THR A 87 19.11 -16.63 2.20
CA THR A 87 19.00 -15.41 3.01
C THR A 87 17.52 -15.06 3.25
N ASN A 88 17.17 -14.75 4.49
CA ASN A 88 15.91 -14.13 4.85
C ASN A 88 16.09 -12.60 4.96
N TYR A 89 15.24 -11.83 4.29
CA TYR A 89 15.25 -10.38 4.39
C TYR A 89 14.14 -9.90 5.34
N SER A 90 14.41 -8.80 6.05
CA SER A 90 13.46 -8.13 6.94
C SER A 90 13.64 -6.63 6.84
N GLY A 91 12.56 -5.85 6.78
CA GLY A 91 12.64 -4.40 6.73
C GLY A 91 11.57 -3.72 5.88
N ILE A 92 11.83 -2.46 5.51
CA ILE A 92 10.83 -1.58 4.88
C ILE A 92 11.00 -1.53 3.35
N TYR A 93 12.21 -1.32 2.85
CA TYR A 93 12.59 -1.34 1.42
C TYR A 93 11.74 -0.44 0.49
N GLN A 94 11.36 0.75 0.93
CA GLN A 94 10.42 1.65 0.25
C GLN A 94 11.05 2.45 -0.90
N THR A 95 11.70 1.77 -1.85
CA THR A 95 12.22 2.39 -3.07
C THR A 95 12.07 1.46 -4.27
N GLU A 96 11.65 2.02 -5.41
CA GLU A 96 11.47 1.30 -6.67
C GLU A 96 12.78 0.76 -7.27
N LYS A 97 13.92 1.28 -6.85
CA LYS A 97 15.23 0.87 -7.37
C LYS A 97 15.53 -0.61 -7.19
N TYR A 98 14.92 -1.24 -6.18
CA TYR A 98 15.08 -2.68 -5.96
C TYR A 98 14.36 -3.56 -6.99
N PHE A 99 13.39 -3.01 -7.73
CA PHE A 99 12.58 -3.77 -8.69
C PHE A 99 12.34 -3.04 -10.03
N GLU A 100 13.00 -1.91 -10.26
CA GLU A 100 12.86 -1.13 -11.51
C GLU A 100 13.29 -1.90 -12.78
N HIS A 101 14.05 -2.96 -12.64
CA HIS A 101 14.48 -3.84 -13.74
C HIS A 101 13.40 -4.87 -14.15
N ILE A 102 12.34 -5.05 -13.34
CA ILE A 102 11.20 -5.96 -13.60
C ILE A 102 9.83 -5.27 -13.50
N PRO A 103 9.63 -4.06 -14.03
CA PRO A 103 8.43 -3.28 -13.76
C PRO A 103 7.14 -3.93 -14.29
N ASN A 104 7.23 -4.67 -15.39
CA ASN A 104 6.08 -5.34 -16.00
C ASN A 104 5.66 -6.58 -15.20
N ASP A 105 6.61 -7.31 -14.61
CA ASP A 105 6.31 -8.45 -13.74
C ASP A 105 5.60 -7.98 -12.47
N ILE A 106 6.09 -6.90 -11.84
CA ILE A 106 5.46 -6.31 -10.66
C ILE A 106 4.04 -5.81 -10.97
N ARG A 107 3.84 -5.10 -12.10
CA ARG A 107 2.49 -4.67 -12.51
C ARG A 107 1.54 -5.83 -12.75
N LYS A 108 2.05 -6.93 -13.31
CA LYS A 108 1.27 -8.15 -13.54
C LYS A 108 0.88 -8.81 -12.22
N ASP A 109 1.83 -8.93 -11.29
CA ASP A 109 1.57 -9.50 -9.96
C ASP A 109 0.55 -8.66 -9.19
N TYR A 110 0.58 -7.32 -9.32
CA TYR A 110 -0.36 -6.39 -8.70
C TYR A 110 -1.64 -6.17 -9.51
N THR A 111 -2.01 -7.12 -10.35
CA THR A 111 -3.34 -7.12 -10.96
C THR A 111 -4.38 -7.34 -9.87
N PHE A 112 -5.28 -6.39 -9.69
CA PHE A 112 -6.37 -6.52 -8.73
C PHE A 112 -7.30 -7.68 -9.09
N LYS A 113 -7.73 -8.43 -8.10
CA LYS A 113 -8.80 -9.41 -8.27
C LYS A 113 -10.10 -8.73 -8.71
N LYS A 114 -10.86 -9.39 -9.57
CA LYS A 114 -12.07 -8.83 -10.19
C LYS A 114 -13.11 -8.33 -9.19
N GLY A 115 -13.20 -8.98 -8.02
CA GLY A 115 -14.11 -8.57 -6.95
C GLY A 115 -13.89 -7.14 -6.46
N TYR A 116 -12.65 -6.64 -6.48
CA TYR A 116 -12.33 -5.25 -6.14
C TYR A 116 -12.37 -4.34 -7.37
N LEU A 117 -11.87 -4.82 -8.50
CA LEU A 117 -11.72 -4.00 -9.70
C LEU A 117 -13.06 -3.59 -10.29
N ASN A 118 -14.03 -4.51 -10.37
CA ASN A 118 -15.31 -4.27 -11.04
C ASN A 118 -16.14 -3.18 -10.36
N PRO A 119 -16.40 -3.21 -9.04
CA PRO A 119 -17.15 -2.15 -8.37
C PRO A 119 -16.50 -0.77 -8.52
N CYS A 120 -15.16 -0.71 -8.40
CA CYS A 120 -14.41 0.55 -8.58
C CYS A 120 -14.56 1.08 -10.01
N LYS A 121 -14.49 0.20 -11.00
CA LYS A 121 -14.66 0.57 -12.40
C LYS A 121 -16.08 1.09 -12.69
N GLU A 122 -17.10 0.38 -12.23
CA GLU A 122 -18.49 0.79 -12.37
C GLU A 122 -18.75 2.16 -11.75
N PHE A 123 -18.19 2.40 -10.55
CA PHE A 123 -18.29 3.69 -9.90
C PHE A 123 -17.61 4.80 -10.72
N ILE A 124 -16.38 4.60 -11.19
CA ILE A 124 -15.66 5.57 -12.02
C ILE A 124 -16.39 5.83 -13.34
N ASP A 125 -16.91 4.78 -13.98
CA ASP A 125 -17.66 4.91 -15.24
C ASP A 125 -18.96 5.70 -15.03
N SER A 126 -19.63 5.58 -13.88
CA SER A 126 -20.82 6.36 -13.52
C SER A 126 -20.52 7.88 -13.39
N LEU A 127 -19.27 8.24 -13.12
CA LEU A 127 -18.79 9.63 -13.05
C LEU A 127 -18.24 10.17 -14.38
N GLY A 128 -18.46 9.48 -15.48
CA GLY A 128 -17.99 9.86 -16.80
C GLY A 128 -16.60 9.34 -17.15
N GLY A 129 -16.13 8.34 -16.43
CA GLY A 129 -14.89 7.63 -16.70
C GLY A 129 -13.66 8.24 -16.04
N ARG A 130 -12.56 7.51 -16.17
CA ARG A 130 -11.28 7.80 -15.49
C ARG A 130 -10.76 9.23 -15.75
N ASP A 131 -10.83 9.67 -17.00
CA ASP A 131 -10.31 10.98 -17.39
C ASP A 131 -11.12 12.15 -16.83
N ASN A 132 -12.30 11.87 -16.27
CA ASN A 132 -13.17 12.84 -15.62
C ASN A 132 -13.08 12.83 -14.10
N CYS A 133 -12.15 12.07 -13.52
CA CYS A 133 -12.01 11.87 -12.09
C CYS A 133 -10.62 12.29 -11.57
N ILE A 134 -10.60 12.86 -10.38
CA ILE A 134 -9.41 13.17 -9.58
C ILE A 134 -9.54 12.39 -8.26
N PHE A 135 -8.49 11.74 -7.82
CA PHE A 135 -8.45 11.09 -6.50
C PHE A 135 -7.81 12.02 -5.48
N LEU A 136 -8.50 12.22 -4.35
CA LEU A 136 -8.03 13.01 -3.22
C LEU A 136 -7.93 12.11 -1.98
N HIS A 137 -6.71 11.75 -1.60
CA HIS A 137 -6.47 11.00 -0.38
C HIS A 137 -6.27 11.94 0.82
N VAL A 138 -7.12 11.79 1.84
CA VAL A 138 -7.08 12.59 3.07
C VAL A 138 -6.78 11.68 4.25
N ARG A 139 -5.54 11.71 4.75
CA ARG A 139 -5.15 10.95 5.93
C ARG A 139 -5.38 11.74 7.20
N ARG A 140 -6.08 11.13 8.17
CA ARG A 140 -6.45 11.78 9.44
C ARG A 140 -6.13 10.94 10.68
N GLY A 141 -5.96 9.62 10.50
CA GLY A 141 -5.92 8.66 11.58
C GLY A 141 -7.31 8.24 12.05
N ASN A 142 -7.51 6.96 12.15
CA ASN A 142 -8.77 6.40 12.61
C ASN A 142 -8.60 5.87 14.05
N PRO A 143 -9.25 6.49 15.06
CA PRO A 143 -9.12 6.09 16.46
C PRO A 143 -9.74 4.71 16.75
N ASN A 144 -10.53 4.16 15.82
CA ASN A 144 -11.10 2.81 15.92
C ASN A 144 -10.14 1.73 15.43
N VAL A 145 -9.06 2.12 14.73
CA VAL A 145 -8.02 1.20 14.29
C VAL A 145 -6.96 1.08 15.38
N THR A 146 -6.69 -0.14 15.77
CA THR A 146 -5.68 -0.45 16.79
C THR A 146 -4.39 -0.91 16.10
N GLY A 147 -3.29 -0.28 16.43
CA GLY A 147 -1.97 -0.66 15.94
C GLY A 147 -1.43 -1.91 16.64
N ARG A 148 -0.26 -2.36 16.21
CA ARG A 148 0.40 -3.59 16.61
C ARG A 148 0.60 -3.74 18.13
N ARG A 149 0.81 -2.62 18.83
CA ARG A 149 1.06 -2.58 20.28
C ARG A 149 -0.18 -2.20 21.10
N GLY A 150 -1.38 -2.27 20.49
CA GLY A 150 -2.62 -1.87 21.13
C GLY A 150 -2.87 -0.35 21.15
N GLU A 151 -1.98 0.44 20.53
CA GLU A 151 -2.16 1.88 20.37
C GLU A 151 -3.27 2.18 19.37
N LYS A 152 -4.01 3.26 19.63
CA LYS A 152 -5.01 3.75 18.67
C LYS A 152 -4.37 4.73 17.70
N TRP A 153 -4.61 4.53 16.41
CA TRP A 153 -4.12 5.40 15.33
C TRP A 153 -4.90 6.73 15.29
N SER A 154 -4.77 7.51 16.38
CA SER A 154 -5.38 8.82 16.47
C SER A 154 -4.63 9.86 15.63
N TYR A 155 -5.32 10.98 15.37
CA TYR A 155 -4.71 12.13 14.69
C TYR A 155 -3.42 12.61 15.37
N GLN A 156 -3.41 12.69 16.71
CA GLN A 156 -2.23 13.13 17.46
C GLN A 156 -1.07 12.18 17.29
N MET A 157 -1.31 10.88 17.40
CA MET A 157 -0.28 9.88 17.21
C MET A 157 0.31 9.92 15.79
N LEU A 158 -0.53 10.03 14.76
CA LEU A 158 -0.04 10.12 13.41
C LEU A 158 0.81 11.38 13.18
N GLN A 159 0.45 12.52 13.77
CA GLN A 159 1.25 13.75 13.65
C GLN A 159 2.67 13.64 14.22
N GLU A 160 2.89 12.77 15.19
CA GLU A 160 4.23 12.53 15.76
C GLU A 160 5.15 11.79 14.78
N PHE A 161 4.59 10.91 13.94
CA PHE A 161 5.34 10.09 13.00
C PHE A 161 5.25 10.59 11.55
N HIS A 162 4.10 11.16 11.17
CA HIS A 162 3.83 11.60 9.80
C HIS A 162 3.16 12.97 9.83
N PRO A 163 3.78 14.02 9.27
CA PRO A 163 3.15 15.33 9.18
C PRO A 163 1.87 15.22 8.33
N LEU A 164 0.72 15.42 8.99
CA LEU A 164 -0.58 15.36 8.32
C LEU A 164 -0.88 16.69 7.61
N CYS A 165 -1.32 16.58 6.37
CA CYS A 165 -1.68 17.74 5.58
C CYS A 165 -2.89 18.47 6.16
N LYS A 166 -2.83 19.82 6.18
CA LYS A 166 -3.92 20.71 6.58
C LYS A 166 -4.83 21.00 5.39
N PRO A 167 -6.07 21.50 5.63
CA PRO A 167 -7.00 21.85 4.54
C PRO A 167 -6.40 22.74 3.45
N ASP A 168 -5.56 23.71 3.82
CA ASP A 168 -4.90 24.61 2.86
C ASP A 168 -4.04 23.89 1.82
N TYR A 169 -3.41 22.77 2.21
CA TYR A 169 -2.66 21.95 1.27
C TYR A 169 -3.57 21.34 0.20
N TYR A 170 -4.67 20.74 0.61
CA TYR A 170 -5.63 20.13 -0.31
C TYR A 170 -6.31 21.16 -1.20
N LEU A 171 -6.68 22.31 -0.65
CA LEU A 171 -7.26 23.41 -1.41
C LEU A 171 -6.31 23.99 -2.46
N LYS A 172 -5.00 24.05 -2.14
CA LYS A 172 -3.97 24.46 -3.12
C LYS A 172 -3.80 23.39 -4.19
N ALA A 173 -3.69 22.11 -3.80
CA ALA A 173 -3.55 21.01 -4.75
C ALA A 173 -4.74 20.93 -5.73
N LEU A 174 -5.97 21.09 -5.23
CA LEU A 174 -7.17 21.05 -6.07
C LEU A 174 -7.24 22.21 -7.10
N LYS A 175 -6.52 23.32 -6.90
CA LYS A 175 -6.44 24.42 -7.86
C LYS A 175 -5.63 24.09 -9.11
N GLU A 176 -4.74 23.10 -9.02
CA GLU A 176 -3.91 22.62 -10.14
C GLU A 176 -4.71 21.74 -11.12
N PHE A 177 -5.94 21.37 -10.76
CA PHE A 177 -6.81 20.52 -11.58
C PHE A 177 -8.03 21.29 -12.10
N PRO A 178 -8.58 20.90 -13.26
CA PRO A 178 -9.80 21.49 -13.81
C PRO A 178 -10.97 21.38 -12.83
N LYS A 179 -11.76 22.46 -12.71
CA LYS A 179 -12.87 22.53 -11.75
C LYS A 179 -14.07 21.67 -12.12
N ASP A 180 -14.18 21.29 -13.38
CA ASP A 180 -15.24 20.45 -13.94
C ASP A 180 -15.03 18.95 -13.70
N LYS A 181 -13.88 18.55 -13.16
CA LYS A 181 -13.60 17.15 -12.82
C LYS A 181 -14.28 16.74 -11.53
N ASN A 182 -14.77 15.50 -11.48
CA ASN A 182 -15.20 14.85 -10.24
C ASN A 182 -14.02 14.59 -9.31
N VAL A 183 -14.21 14.75 -8.02
CA VAL A 183 -13.19 14.49 -6.99
C VAL A 183 -13.64 13.33 -6.13
N ILE A 184 -12.96 12.20 -6.25
CA ILE A 184 -13.21 11.02 -5.42
C ILE A 184 -12.35 11.15 -4.17
N VAL A 185 -12.99 11.33 -3.02
CA VAL A 185 -12.34 11.49 -1.73
C VAL A 185 -12.22 10.12 -1.07
N VAL A 186 -10.99 9.72 -0.77
CA VAL A 186 -10.67 8.52 0.01
C VAL A 186 -9.99 8.92 1.31
N SER A 187 -10.33 8.26 2.42
CA SER A 187 -9.80 8.63 3.73
C SER A 187 -9.92 7.48 4.73
N ASP A 188 -8.96 7.40 5.65
CA ASP A 188 -9.03 6.58 6.86
C ASP A 188 -10.09 7.09 7.87
N LEU A 189 -10.68 8.26 7.63
CA LEU A 189 -11.75 8.84 8.44
C LEU A 189 -12.76 9.59 7.55
N ILE A 190 -13.45 8.85 6.69
CA ILE A 190 -14.33 9.41 5.64
C ILE A 190 -15.46 10.28 6.20
N ASP A 191 -16.03 9.93 7.36
CA ASP A 191 -17.08 10.72 7.99
C ASP A 191 -16.59 12.08 8.47
N TRP A 192 -15.31 12.21 8.81
CA TRP A 192 -14.71 13.51 9.06
C TRP A 192 -14.68 14.33 7.76
N CYS A 193 -14.27 13.72 6.63
CA CYS A 193 -14.23 14.41 5.34
C CYS A 193 -15.61 14.91 4.91
N LYS A 194 -16.65 14.11 5.08
CA LYS A 194 -18.04 14.49 4.75
C LYS A 194 -18.54 15.73 5.52
N ARG A 195 -17.96 16.04 6.67
CA ARG A 195 -18.33 17.22 7.49
C ARG A 195 -17.49 18.48 7.19
N GLN A 196 -16.51 18.40 6.28
CA GLN A 196 -15.67 19.55 5.99
C GLN A 196 -16.32 20.47 4.95
N GLU A 197 -16.43 21.76 5.24
CA GLU A 197 -17.00 22.76 4.33
C GLU A 197 -16.26 22.83 2.99
N TRP A 198 -14.94 22.65 2.99
CA TRP A 198 -14.10 22.70 1.80
C TRP A 198 -14.20 21.46 0.89
N LEU A 199 -14.92 20.41 1.31
CA LEU A 199 -15.23 19.20 0.54
C LEU A 199 -16.73 19.12 0.18
N GLN A 200 -17.45 20.25 0.15
CA GLN A 200 -18.85 20.27 -0.23
C GLN A 200 -19.04 20.63 -1.71
N GLY A 201 -20.15 20.17 -2.26
CA GLY A 201 -20.59 20.43 -3.65
C GLY A 201 -20.63 19.15 -4.50
N ASP A 202 -21.36 19.21 -5.60
CA ASP A 202 -21.75 18.05 -6.42
C ASP A 202 -20.58 17.30 -7.07
N ARG A 203 -19.41 17.92 -7.14
CA ARG A 203 -18.20 17.30 -7.71
C ARG A 203 -17.48 16.37 -6.73
N PHE A 204 -17.80 16.42 -5.43
CA PHE A 204 -17.13 15.61 -4.42
C PHE A 204 -17.90 14.32 -4.15
N HIS A 205 -17.25 13.20 -4.37
CA HIS A 205 -17.77 11.85 -4.14
C HIS A 205 -16.91 11.16 -3.10
N PHE A 206 -17.52 10.62 -2.08
CA PHE A 206 -16.81 10.01 -0.96
C PHE A 206 -16.80 8.49 -1.15
N SER A 207 -15.64 7.86 -0.95
CA SER A 207 -15.56 6.41 -0.89
C SER A 207 -16.47 5.88 0.21
N ASP A 208 -17.09 4.72 -0.03
CA ASP A 208 -17.90 4.08 0.99
C ASP A 208 -16.98 3.45 2.05
N SER A 209 -17.26 3.75 3.33
CA SER A 209 -16.55 3.16 4.48
C SER A 209 -16.81 1.66 4.66
N SER A 210 -17.72 1.07 3.87
CA SER A 210 -18.00 -0.37 3.92
C SER A 210 -16.84 -1.25 3.42
N TYR A 211 -15.80 -0.66 2.83
CA TYR A 211 -14.55 -1.35 2.46
C TYR A 211 -13.51 -1.34 3.60
N GLU A 212 -13.96 -1.57 4.83
CA GLU A 212 -13.09 -1.63 6.03
C GLU A 212 -12.07 -2.78 6.02
N THR A 213 -12.05 -3.61 5.00
CA THR A 213 -11.27 -4.86 4.98
C THR A 213 -9.75 -4.65 4.94
N PHE A 214 -9.27 -3.51 4.48
CA PHE A 214 -7.83 -3.23 4.37
C PHE A 214 -7.50 -1.89 5.03
N GLY A 215 -7.91 -1.77 6.29
CA GLY A 215 -7.71 -0.54 7.08
C GLY A 215 -6.54 0.28 6.57
N ASP A 216 -6.86 1.10 5.64
CA ASP A 216 -6.17 2.24 5.01
C ASP A 216 -4.64 2.21 4.92
#